data_1c3b33ab965ea569a2dbca6e400fee16
#
_entry.id   1c3b33ab965ea569a2dbca6e400fee16
#
_cell.length_a   1.000
_cell.length_b   1.000
_cell.length_c   1.000
_cell.angle_alpha   90.00
_cell.angle_beta   90.00
_cell.angle_gamma   90.00
#
_symmetry.space_group_name_H-M   'P 1'
#
loop_
_entity.id
_entity.type
_entity.pdbx_description
1 polymer ?
#
loop_
_entity_poly.entity_id
_entity_poly.type
_entity_poly.pdbx_seq_one_letter_code
_entity_poly.pdbx_strand_id
1 'polypeptide(L)'
;MTGLYDKTPATGHNLPPEDAPLPGAEKWDRWSKKRVFVRELAGTYSDMYKSLMEEPRIYSSRKTPWKGGPELFGKHIISPAHANVAQSIETHVEVYAPGSYGQKHGHLNSAVFYVIKGRGHDVHDGKHIPWKAGDVMIVENGCVHQHFNDDPNHEALLLVFKAKPLFHFMNLVFQKIVSYPPTTPAPGNENFQPPTDI
;
A
#
# COMPACT_ATOMS: atom_id res chain seq x y z
N MET A 1 3.28 -6.93 26.32
CA MET A 1 2.93 -7.26 24.93
C MET A 1 3.22 -8.71 24.73
N THR A 2 2.23 -9.41 24.49
CA THR A 2 2.23 -10.81 24.20
C THR A 2 2.65 -10.97 22.75
N GLY A 3 3.38 -11.99 22.52
CA GLY A 3 4.14 -12.28 21.33
C GLY A 3 3.49 -12.01 19.98
N LEU A 4 4.19 -12.35 18.94
CA LEU A 4 3.79 -12.29 17.53
C LEU A 4 2.46 -12.98 17.22
N TYR A 5 1.88 -13.67 18.18
CA TYR A 5 0.59 -14.29 18.04
C TYR A 5 -0.46 -13.28 18.48
N ASP A 6 -1.22 -12.83 17.52
CA ASP A 6 -2.44 -12.11 17.77
C ASP A 6 -3.29 -12.93 18.74
N LYS A 7 -3.63 -12.34 19.86
CA LYS A 7 -4.52 -12.92 20.85
C LYS A 7 -5.98 -12.86 20.45
N THR A 8 -6.26 -12.44 19.23
CA THR A 8 -7.63 -12.49 18.72
C THR A 8 -8.07 -13.96 18.73
N PRO A 9 -9.04 -14.34 19.54
CA PRO A 9 -9.51 -15.72 19.55
C PRO A 9 -10.05 -16.03 18.16
N ALA A 10 -9.42 -16.94 17.48
CA ALA A 10 -10.00 -17.53 16.30
C ALA A 10 -11.30 -18.22 16.79
N THR A 11 -12.42 -17.65 16.43
CA THR A 11 -13.72 -18.19 16.80
C THR A 11 -13.80 -19.65 16.35
N GLY A 12 -13.98 -20.55 17.29
CA GLY A 12 -14.13 -21.98 17.01
C GLY A 12 -12.89 -22.85 17.19
N HIS A 13 -11.76 -22.30 17.63
CA HIS A 13 -10.59 -23.09 17.98
C HIS A 13 -10.37 -23.08 19.51
N ASN A 14 -10.10 -24.25 20.07
CA ASN A 14 -9.58 -24.36 21.42
C ASN A 14 -8.14 -23.85 21.45
N LEU A 15 -7.98 -22.55 21.54
CA LEU A 15 -6.67 -21.99 21.75
C LEU A 15 -6.18 -22.31 23.17
N PRO A 16 -4.89 -22.61 23.34
CA PRO A 16 -4.33 -22.74 24.67
C PRO A 16 -4.54 -21.45 25.47
N PRO A 17 -4.56 -21.51 26.81
CA PRO A 17 -4.60 -20.33 27.63
C PRO A 17 -3.57 -19.30 27.19
N GLU A 18 -3.92 -18.04 27.31
CA GLU A 18 -3.12 -16.90 26.82
C GLU A 18 -1.64 -16.94 27.23
N ASP A 19 -1.36 -17.49 28.39
CA ASP A 19 -0.01 -17.64 28.97
C ASP A 19 0.63 -19.00 28.71
N ALA A 20 -0.10 -19.95 28.14
CA ALA A 20 0.48 -21.24 27.83
C ALA A 20 1.43 -21.14 26.63
N PRO A 21 2.64 -21.67 26.73
CA PRO A 21 3.53 -21.73 25.58
C PRO A 21 2.94 -22.64 24.52
N LEU A 22 2.87 -22.14 23.29
CA LEU A 22 2.46 -22.95 22.15
C LEU A 22 3.49 -24.07 21.91
N PRO A 23 3.07 -25.30 21.61
CA PRO A 23 3.99 -26.37 21.26
C PRO A 23 4.95 -25.93 20.12
N GLY A 24 6.24 -26.07 20.34
CA GLY A 24 7.26 -25.62 19.37
C GLY A 24 7.50 -24.10 19.34
N ALA A 25 6.84 -23.34 20.17
CA ALA A 25 6.94 -21.88 20.19
C ALA A 25 8.09 -21.34 21.07
N GLU A 26 8.84 -22.15 21.75
CA GLU A 26 9.98 -21.71 22.58
C GLU A 26 10.95 -20.80 21.83
N LYS A 27 11.16 -21.06 20.56
CA LYS A 27 11.99 -20.26 19.67
C LYS A 27 11.37 -18.88 19.43
N TRP A 28 10.06 -18.81 19.28
CA TRP A 28 9.30 -17.59 19.05
C TRP A 28 9.08 -16.79 20.34
N ASP A 29 8.85 -17.48 21.45
CA ASP A 29 8.77 -16.86 22.75
C ASP A 29 10.07 -16.17 23.13
N ARG A 30 11.20 -16.81 22.84
CA ARG A 30 12.52 -16.22 23.00
C ARG A 30 12.71 -14.98 22.11
N TRP A 31 12.17 -14.97 20.92
CA TRP A 31 12.13 -13.81 20.01
C TRP A 31 11.23 -12.72 20.56
N SER A 32 10.07 -13.08 20.99
CA SER A 32 9.10 -12.17 21.60
C SER A 32 9.67 -11.48 22.85
N LYS A 33 10.36 -12.21 23.71
CA LYS A 33 11.06 -11.65 24.87
C LYS A 33 12.22 -10.73 24.46
N LYS A 34 12.93 -11.04 23.41
CA LYS A 34 13.99 -10.18 22.88
C LYS A 34 13.48 -8.84 22.32
N ARG A 35 12.23 -8.74 21.94
CA ARG A 35 11.65 -7.43 21.55
C ARG A 35 11.54 -6.47 22.72
N VAL A 36 11.55 -6.96 23.95
CA VAL A 36 11.66 -6.14 25.16
C VAL A 36 12.99 -5.38 25.20
N PHE A 37 14.01 -5.91 24.58
CA PHE A 37 15.30 -5.24 24.44
C PHE A 37 15.17 -3.81 23.90
N VAL A 38 14.33 -3.57 22.88
CA VAL A 38 14.11 -2.23 22.33
C VAL A 38 13.42 -1.31 23.35
N ARG A 39 12.59 -1.86 24.22
CA ARG A 39 11.88 -1.12 25.26
C ARG A 39 12.77 -0.76 26.44
N GLU A 40 13.87 -1.48 26.61
CA GLU A 40 14.85 -1.22 27.66
C GLU A 40 15.85 -0.13 27.26
N LEU A 41 15.83 0.28 25.97
CA LEU A 41 16.60 1.42 25.52
C LEU A 41 16.15 2.68 26.27
N ALA A 42 17.07 3.38 26.88
CA ALA A 42 16.82 4.62 27.58
C ALA A 42 16.81 5.83 26.63
N GLY A 43 16.18 6.92 27.07
CA GLY A 43 16.21 8.20 26.38
C GLY A 43 15.37 8.24 25.12
N THR A 44 15.79 9.04 24.15
CA THR A 44 15.04 9.38 22.93
C THR A 44 14.50 8.18 22.17
N TYR A 45 15.26 7.11 22.03
CA TYR A 45 14.82 5.91 21.30
C TYR A 45 13.69 5.17 22.03
N SER A 46 13.75 5.12 23.37
CA SER A 46 12.68 4.51 24.18
C SER A 46 11.38 5.29 24.02
N ASP A 47 11.44 6.61 24.06
CA ASP A 47 10.27 7.47 23.97
C ASP A 47 9.66 7.45 22.55
N MET A 48 10.51 7.49 21.52
CA MET A 48 10.06 7.29 20.13
C MET A 48 9.34 5.95 19.97
N TYR A 49 9.88 4.86 20.51
CA TYR A 49 9.25 3.56 20.42
C TYR A 49 7.88 3.53 21.09
N LYS A 50 7.77 4.11 22.29
CA LYS A 50 6.48 4.21 23.01
C LYS A 50 5.46 4.99 22.17
N SER A 51 5.85 6.13 21.65
CA SER A 51 4.99 6.95 20.78
C SER A 51 4.49 6.17 19.56
N LEU A 52 5.38 5.43 18.88
CA LEU A 52 4.99 4.57 17.75
C LEU A 52 4.00 3.47 18.14
N MET A 53 4.08 2.98 19.38
CA MET A 53 3.16 1.94 19.86
C MET A 53 1.76 2.47 20.17
N GLU A 54 1.62 3.75 20.39
CA GLU A 54 0.35 4.43 20.66
C GLU A 54 -0.38 4.84 19.35
N GLU A 55 0.31 4.84 18.22
CA GLU A 55 -0.30 5.19 16.94
C GLU A 55 -1.42 4.22 16.55
N PRO A 56 -2.45 4.69 15.84
CA PRO A 56 -3.49 3.84 15.28
C PRO A 56 -2.92 2.70 14.43
N ARG A 57 -3.62 1.58 14.40
CA ARG A 57 -3.33 0.45 13.49
C ARG A 57 -4.35 0.35 12.36
N ILE A 58 -5.43 1.13 12.43
CA ILE A 58 -6.50 1.18 11.44
C ILE A 58 -6.59 2.59 10.88
N TYR A 59 -6.44 2.70 9.58
CA TYR A 59 -6.56 3.94 8.82
C TYR A 59 -7.72 3.79 7.83
N SER A 60 -8.74 4.64 7.97
CA SER A 60 -9.92 4.58 7.11
C SER A 60 -9.69 5.33 5.81
N SER A 61 -9.84 4.64 4.69
CA SER A 61 -9.80 5.24 3.34
C SER A 61 -10.85 6.35 3.16
N ARG A 62 -12.03 6.18 3.78
CA ARG A 62 -13.12 7.17 3.72
C ARG A 62 -12.76 8.54 4.32
N LYS A 63 -11.80 8.59 5.25
CA LYS A 63 -11.31 9.84 5.86
C LYS A 63 -10.19 10.49 5.05
N THR A 64 -9.70 9.81 4.03
CA THR A 64 -8.60 10.30 3.20
C THR A 64 -9.17 10.93 1.92
N PRO A 65 -8.88 12.21 1.64
CA PRO A 65 -9.38 12.86 0.44
C PRO A 65 -8.71 12.29 -0.82
N TRP A 66 -9.46 12.23 -1.90
CA TRP A 66 -8.92 12.00 -3.23
C TRP A 66 -8.06 13.19 -3.68
N LYS A 67 -7.01 12.91 -4.39
CA LYS A 67 -6.11 13.89 -5.03
C LYS A 67 -5.87 13.50 -6.47
N GLY A 68 -5.54 14.49 -7.32
CA GLY A 68 -5.31 14.28 -8.74
C GLY A 68 -6.52 14.69 -9.58
N GLY A 69 -6.78 13.97 -10.65
CA GLY A 69 -7.77 14.24 -11.69
C GLY A 69 -7.13 14.88 -12.93
N PRO A 70 -7.89 14.99 -14.03
CA PRO A 70 -9.30 14.54 -14.16
C PRO A 70 -9.47 13.04 -14.47
N GLU A 71 -8.43 12.35 -14.91
CA GLU A 71 -8.50 10.97 -15.42
C GLU A 71 -8.03 9.92 -14.40
N LEU A 72 -7.17 10.35 -13.48
CA LEU A 72 -6.60 9.52 -12.43
C LEU A 72 -6.68 10.23 -11.10
N PHE A 73 -7.29 9.57 -10.12
CA PHE A 73 -7.30 10.04 -8.74
C PHE A 73 -6.64 9.00 -7.84
N GLY A 74 -5.95 9.48 -6.80
CA GLY A 74 -5.33 8.64 -5.79
C GLY A 74 -5.58 9.15 -4.38
N LYS A 75 -5.59 8.23 -3.41
CA LYS A 75 -5.57 8.59 -1.99
C LYS A 75 -4.56 7.72 -1.24
N HIS A 76 -3.62 8.36 -0.58
CA HIS A 76 -2.64 7.69 0.27
C HIS A 76 -3.24 7.40 1.63
N ILE A 77 -3.45 6.12 1.94
CA ILE A 77 -4.10 5.67 3.17
C ILE A 77 -3.06 5.48 4.27
N ILE A 78 -1.94 4.82 3.95
CA ILE A 78 -0.82 4.62 4.86
C ILE A 78 0.44 5.13 4.18
N SER A 79 1.12 6.05 4.85
CA SER A 79 2.44 6.52 4.42
C SER A 79 3.20 7.07 5.63
N PRO A 80 4.52 7.19 5.56
CA PRO A 80 5.32 7.79 6.63
C PRO A 80 4.93 9.22 6.99
N ALA A 81 4.21 9.92 6.11
CA ALA A 81 3.75 11.28 6.36
C ALA A 81 2.66 11.37 7.44
N HIS A 82 1.96 10.27 7.73
CA HIS A 82 0.86 10.26 8.70
C HIS A 82 0.72 8.93 9.47
N ALA A 83 1.62 7.97 9.24
CA ALA A 83 1.64 6.67 9.91
C ALA A 83 3.09 6.25 10.14
N ASN A 84 3.71 6.79 11.19
CA ASN A 84 5.14 6.58 11.46
C ASN A 84 5.49 5.11 11.74
N VAL A 85 4.51 4.27 12.10
CA VAL A 85 4.73 2.83 12.26
C VAL A 85 4.90 2.09 10.93
N ALA A 86 4.48 2.69 9.81
CA ALA A 86 4.54 2.11 8.47
C ALA A 86 5.79 2.58 7.72
N GLN A 87 6.97 2.38 8.31
CA GLN A 87 8.23 2.88 7.74
C GLN A 87 8.76 2.09 6.56
N SER A 88 8.21 0.92 6.26
CA SER A 88 8.68 0.06 5.17
C SER A 88 7.73 0.00 3.97
N ILE A 89 6.45 0.29 4.19
CA ILE A 89 5.39 0.15 3.19
C ILE A 89 4.49 1.38 3.20
N GLU A 90 4.14 1.88 2.01
CA GLU A 90 3.01 2.77 1.81
C GLU A 90 1.89 2.05 1.08
N THR A 91 0.65 2.48 1.35
CA THR A 91 -0.55 1.94 0.71
C THR A 91 -1.44 3.08 0.23
N HIS A 92 -1.86 2.99 -1.01
CA HIS A 92 -2.80 3.93 -1.58
C HIS A 92 -3.80 3.24 -2.52
N VAL A 93 -4.90 3.90 -2.78
CA VAL A 93 -5.89 3.49 -3.77
C VAL A 93 -5.77 4.43 -4.96
N GLU A 94 -5.86 3.87 -6.14
CA GLU A 94 -5.95 4.59 -7.41
C GLU A 94 -7.24 4.25 -8.12
N VAL A 95 -7.89 5.25 -8.72
CA VAL A 95 -9.03 5.07 -9.60
C VAL A 95 -8.76 5.74 -10.93
N TYR A 96 -8.97 5.00 -11.99
CA TYR A 96 -8.81 5.41 -13.38
C TYR A 96 -10.19 5.58 -14.02
N ALA A 97 -10.43 6.74 -14.61
CA ALA A 97 -11.64 6.98 -15.39
C ALA A 97 -11.78 5.99 -16.54
N PRO A 98 -12.98 5.80 -17.12
CA PRO A 98 -13.16 4.94 -18.29
C PRO A 98 -12.21 5.26 -19.44
N GLY A 99 -11.52 4.25 -19.97
CA GLY A 99 -10.58 4.40 -21.09
C GLY A 99 -9.34 5.26 -20.82
N SER A 100 -9.08 5.59 -19.57
CA SER A 100 -7.99 6.50 -19.19
C SER A 100 -6.67 5.79 -18.84
N TYR A 101 -5.64 6.57 -18.59
CA TYR A 101 -4.32 6.05 -18.23
C TYR A 101 -3.61 6.98 -17.25
N GLY A 102 -2.67 6.40 -16.52
CA GLY A 102 -1.81 7.12 -15.59
C GLY A 102 -0.57 7.73 -16.23
N GLN A 103 0.26 8.33 -15.39
CA GLN A 103 1.57 8.81 -15.80
C GLN A 103 2.50 7.65 -16.20
N LYS A 104 3.34 7.88 -17.21
CA LYS A 104 4.47 6.99 -17.50
C LYS A 104 5.64 7.38 -16.62
N HIS A 105 6.14 6.46 -15.82
CA HIS A 105 7.24 6.74 -14.89
C HIS A 105 8.02 5.48 -14.52
N GLY A 106 9.14 5.67 -13.86
CA GLY A 106 9.93 4.59 -13.30
C GLY A 106 10.40 4.94 -11.88
N HIS A 107 10.62 3.93 -11.06
CA HIS A 107 11.15 4.06 -9.71
C HIS A 107 11.94 2.82 -9.30
N LEU A 108 12.93 2.99 -8.40
CA LEU A 108 13.76 1.87 -7.94
C LEU A 108 13.02 0.89 -7.04
N ASN A 109 12.06 1.35 -6.25
CA ASN A 109 11.28 0.44 -5.41
C ASN A 109 10.30 -0.39 -6.25
N SER A 110 10.06 -1.61 -5.83
CA SER A 110 8.95 -2.41 -6.36
C SER A 110 7.60 -1.93 -5.85
N ALA A 111 6.55 -2.29 -6.57
CA ALA A 111 5.17 -2.13 -6.16
C ALA A 111 4.37 -3.40 -6.45
N VAL A 112 3.29 -3.59 -5.70
CA VAL A 112 2.29 -4.62 -5.94
C VAL A 112 0.94 -3.95 -6.03
N PHE A 113 0.17 -4.30 -7.03
CA PHE A 113 -1.18 -3.81 -7.28
C PHE A 113 -2.17 -4.96 -7.18
N TYR A 114 -3.21 -4.78 -6.39
CA TYR A 114 -4.38 -5.65 -6.40
C TYR A 114 -5.51 -4.95 -7.15
N VAL A 115 -6.02 -5.57 -8.21
CA VAL A 115 -7.13 -5.03 -9.00
C VAL A 115 -8.44 -5.32 -8.29
N ILE A 116 -9.04 -4.29 -7.69
CA ILE A 116 -10.33 -4.42 -7.00
C ILE A 116 -11.47 -4.49 -8.02
N LYS A 117 -11.41 -3.62 -9.05
CA LYS A 117 -12.46 -3.48 -10.07
C LYS A 117 -11.86 -3.07 -11.40
N GLY A 118 -12.50 -3.50 -12.49
CA GLY A 118 -12.13 -3.11 -13.84
C GLY A 118 -11.18 -4.08 -14.53
N ARG A 119 -10.70 -3.67 -15.69
CA ARG A 119 -9.76 -4.41 -16.55
C ARG A 119 -8.91 -3.42 -17.33
N GLY A 120 -7.71 -3.83 -17.63
CA GLY A 120 -6.80 -2.97 -18.37
C GLY A 120 -5.50 -3.69 -18.71
N HIS A 121 -4.49 -2.92 -18.94
CA HIS A 121 -3.13 -3.43 -19.12
C HIS A 121 -2.10 -2.48 -18.54
N ASP A 122 -0.95 -3.04 -18.23
CA ASP A 122 0.26 -2.27 -17.95
C ASP A 122 1.21 -2.37 -19.13
N VAL A 123 2.04 -1.36 -19.28
CA VAL A 123 3.21 -1.42 -20.15
C VAL A 123 4.45 -1.32 -19.28
N HIS A 124 5.23 -2.40 -19.20
CA HIS A 124 6.49 -2.49 -18.47
C HIS A 124 7.65 -2.62 -19.46
N ASP A 125 8.50 -1.60 -19.55
CA ASP A 125 9.63 -1.55 -20.49
C ASP A 125 9.22 -1.97 -21.92
N GLY A 126 8.03 -1.53 -22.36
CA GLY A 126 7.46 -1.82 -23.68
C GLY A 126 6.70 -3.12 -23.80
N LYS A 127 6.60 -3.95 -22.76
CA LYS A 127 5.79 -5.17 -22.75
C LYS A 127 4.40 -4.88 -22.23
N HIS A 128 3.38 -5.33 -22.96
CA HIS A 128 1.97 -5.24 -22.56
C HIS A 128 1.61 -6.40 -21.63
N ILE A 129 1.04 -6.11 -20.48
CA ILE A 129 0.65 -7.07 -19.46
C ILE A 129 -0.81 -6.83 -19.10
N PRO A 130 -1.76 -7.60 -19.66
CA PRO A 130 -3.19 -7.41 -19.38
C PRO A 130 -3.52 -7.86 -17.95
N TRP A 131 -4.50 -7.18 -17.35
CA TRP A 131 -5.02 -7.49 -16.02
C TRP A 131 -6.53 -7.27 -15.93
N LYS A 132 -7.17 -7.86 -14.94
CA LYS A 132 -8.59 -7.70 -14.60
C LYS A 132 -8.83 -7.82 -13.10
N ALA A 133 -10.03 -7.48 -12.65
CA ALA A 133 -10.45 -7.62 -11.27
C ALA A 133 -10.11 -9.01 -10.67
N GLY A 134 -9.49 -9.02 -9.50
CA GLY A 134 -8.98 -10.20 -8.82
C GLY A 134 -7.52 -10.53 -9.10
N ASP A 135 -6.90 -9.93 -10.10
CA ASP A 135 -5.48 -10.15 -10.39
C ASP A 135 -4.57 -9.33 -9.45
N VAL A 136 -3.35 -9.84 -9.29
CA VAL A 136 -2.25 -9.14 -8.62
C VAL A 136 -1.15 -8.90 -9.64
N MET A 137 -0.73 -7.64 -9.78
CA MET A 137 0.39 -7.26 -10.64
C MET A 137 1.61 -6.89 -9.80
N ILE A 138 2.79 -7.11 -10.36
CA ILE A 138 4.07 -6.67 -9.81
C ILE A 138 4.67 -5.65 -10.76
N VAL A 139 5.07 -4.50 -10.23
CA VAL A 139 5.96 -3.56 -10.91
C VAL A 139 7.36 -3.76 -10.36
N GLU A 140 8.25 -4.19 -11.22
CA GLU A 140 9.63 -4.55 -10.88
C GLU A 140 10.46 -3.32 -10.51
N ASN A 141 11.52 -3.55 -9.77
CA ASN A 141 12.49 -2.50 -9.43
C ASN A 141 13.14 -1.91 -10.70
N GLY A 142 13.09 -0.59 -10.83
CA GLY A 142 13.72 0.13 -11.94
C GLY A 142 12.95 0.09 -13.26
N CYS A 143 11.81 -0.57 -13.31
CA CYS A 143 10.96 -0.65 -14.50
C CYS A 143 10.34 0.71 -14.84
N VAL A 144 10.35 1.07 -16.12
CA VAL A 144 9.53 2.17 -16.64
C VAL A 144 8.17 1.60 -17.03
N HIS A 145 7.13 2.09 -16.39
CA HIS A 145 5.78 1.53 -16.52
C HIS A 145 4.71 2.60 -16.67
N GLN A 146 3.54 2.15 -17.14
CA GLN A 146 2.33 2.96 -17.26
C GLN A 146 1.11 2.03 -17.16
N HIS A 147 0.08 2.50 -16.47
CA HIS A 147 -1.17 1.75 -16.22
C HIS A 147 -2.29 2.32 -17.10
N PHE A 148 -3.10 1.45 -17.68
CA PHE A 148 -4.22 1.78 -18.58
C PHE A 148 -5.49 1.08 -18.12
N ASN A 149 -6.59 1.81 -18.09
CA ASN A 149 -7.94 1.24 -17.98
C ASN A 149 -8.49 1.02 -19.40
N ASP A 150 -8.68 -0.23 -19.80
CA ASP A 150 -9.19 -0.60 -21.13
C ASP A 150 -10.70 -0.63 -21.21
N ASP A 151 -11.40 -0.41 -20.12
CA ASP A 151 -12.86 -0.37 -20.14
C ASP A 151 -13.34 1.04 -20.52
N PRO A 152 -14.02 1.22 -21.68
CA PRO A 152 -14.47 2.53 -22.12
C PRO A 152 -15.69 3.05 -21.33
N ASN A 153 -16.31 2.22 -20.50
CA ASN A 153 -17.57 2.55 -19.82
C ASN A 153 -17.48 2.54 -18.30
N HIS A 154 -16.43 1.91 -17.73
CA HIS A 154 -16.31 1.74 -16.29
C HIS A 154 -14.92 2.12 -15.80
N GLU A 155 -14.87 2.68 -14.60
CA GLU A 155 -13.62 2.95 -13.90
C GLU A 155 -12.90 1.66 -13.50
N ALA A 156 -11.59 1.75 -13.41
CA ALA A 156 -10.76 0.73 -12.76
C ALA A 156 -10.28 1.22 -11.40
N LEU A 157 -10.29 0.33 -10.40
CA LEU A 157 -9.92 0.59 -9.02
C LEU A 157 -8.84 -0.38 -8.58
N LEU A 158 -7.74 0.16 -8.11
CA LEU A 158 -6.55 -0.59 -7.72
C LEU A 158 -6.10 -0.23 -6.30
N LEU A 159 -5.72 -1.25 -5.54
CA LEU A 159 -5.05 -1.08 -4.25
C LEU A 159 -3.56 -1.33 -4.44
N VAL A 160 -2.75 -0.37 -4.06
CA VAL A 160 -1.32 -0.35 -4.31
C VAL A 160 -0.53 -0.44 -3.02
N PHE A 161 0.49 -1.29 -3.02
CA PHE A 161 1.48 -1.41 -1.97
C PHE A 161 2.86 -1.10 -2.55
N LYS A 162 3.60 -0.20 -1.92
CA LYS A 162 4.95 0.19 -2.36
C LYS A 162 5.94 0.08 -1.20
N ALA A 163 7.13 -0.44 -1.50
CA ALA A 163 8.26 -0.42 -0.58
C ALA A 163 9.02 0.94 -0.59
N LYS A 164 8.45 1.96 -1.19
CA LYS A 164 9.07 3.28 -1.34
C LYS A 164 9.56 3.91 -0.04
N PRO A 165 8.83 3.81 1.10
CA PRO A 165 9.32 4.35 2.36
C PRO A 165 10.63 3.72 2.82
N LEU A 166 10.80 2.40 2.63
CA LEU A 166 12.04 1.71 2.94
C LEU A 166 13.20 2.22 2.09
N PHE A 167 12.98 2.41 0.80
CA PHE A 167 13.98 2.99 -0.11
C PHE A 167 14.31 4.44 0.26
N HIS A 168 13.31 5.21 0.67
CA HIS A 168 13.54 6.57 1.17
C HIS A 168 14.41 6.57 2.43
N PHE A 169 14.09 5.71 3.38
CA PHE A 169 14.85 5.57 4.62
C PHE A 169 16.33 5.19 4.36
N MET A 170 16.58 4.38 3.34
CA MET A 170 17.93 4.00 2.92
C MET A 170 18.62 5.01 1.99
N ASN A 171 18.01 6.17 1.72
CA ASN A 171 18.49 7.15 0.72
C ASN A 171 18.63 6.58 -0.71
N LEU A 172 17.78 5.63 -1.07
CA LEU A 172 17.76 4.97 -2.38
C LEU A 172 16.54 5.38 -3.22
N VAL A 173 15.83 6.45 -2.85
CA VAL A 173 14.70 6.92 -3.64
C VAL A 173 15.19 7.51 -4.94
N PHE A 174 14.81 6.84 -6.02
CA PHE A 174 14.93 7.35 -7.37
C PHE A 174 13.59 7.17 -8.06
N GLN A 175 13.05 8.24 -8.58
CA GLN A 175 11.82 8.25 -9.37
C GLN A 175 11.92 9.28 -10.47
N LYS A 176 11.49 8.91 -11.68
CA LYS A 176 11.45 9.82 -12.82
C LYS A 176 10.11 9.68 -13.54
N ILE A 177 9.47 10.81 -13.78
CA ILE A 177 8.31 10.89 -14.66
C ILE A 177 8.82 11.04 -16.09
N VAL A 178 8.33 10.20 -16.99
CA VAL A 178 8.63 10.23 -18.44
C VAL A 178 7.56 11.03 -19.16
N SER A 179 6.28 10.80 -18.83
CA SER A 179 5.16 11.61 -19.31
C SER A 179 4.07 11.72 -18.28
N TYR A 180 3.46 12.89 -18.20
CA TYR A 180 2.32 13.13 -17.32
C TYR A 180 1.02 12.59 -17.93
N PRO A 181 0.01 12.26 -17.09
CA PRO A 181 -1.32 11.95 -17.56
C PRO A 181 -1.96 13.20 -18.21
N PRO A 182 -3.04 13.02 -18.96
CA PRO A 182 -3.80 14.15 -19.51
C PRO A 182 -4.23 15.14 -18.42
N THR A 183 -4.20 16.42 -18.73
CA THR A 183 -4.67 17.50 -17.83
C THR A 183 -6.10 17.93 -18.14
N THR A 184 -6.64 17.43 -19.27
CA THR A 184 -8.04 17.61 -19.68
C THR A 184 -8.70 16.25 -19.75
N PRO A 185 -9.97 16.12 -19.34
CA PRO A 185 -10.66 14.85 -19.41
C PRO A 185 -10.85 14.42 -20.88
N ALA A 186 -10.82 13.11 -21.12
CA ALA A 186 -11.21 12.55 -22.40
C ALA A 186 -12.71 12.76 -22.63
N PRO A 187 -13.16 12.78 -23.91
CA PRO A 187 -14.58 12.89 -24.22
C PRO A 187 -15.40 11.80 -23.50
N GLY A 188 -16.41 12.23 -22.75
CA GLY A 188 -17.23 11.35 -21.91
C GLY A 188 -16.82 11.31 -20.45
N ASN A 189 -15.63 11.77 -20.09
CA ASN A 189 -15.13 11.80 -18.72
C ASN A 189 -15.17 13.19 -18.06
N GLU A 190 -15.81 14.17 -18.71
CA GLU A 190 -15.83 15.58 -18.25
C GLU A 190 -16.35 15.74 -16.82
N ASN A 191 -17.26 14.84 -16.42
CA ASN A 191 -17.87 14.83 -15.09
C ASN A 191 -17.43 13.65 -14.23
N PHE A 192 -16.38 12.94 -14.61
CA PHE A 192 -15.91 11.81 -13.83
C PHE A 192 -15.49 12.25 -12.43
N GLN A 193 -16.00 11.55 -11.43
CA GLN A 193 -15.65 11.73 -10.03
C GLN A 193 -15.28 10.37 -9.42
N PRO A 194 -14.26 10.33 -8.58
CA PRO A 194 -13.89 9.10 -7.90
C PRO A 194 -14.99 8.66 -6.92
N PRO A 195 -15.09 7.36 -6.60
CA PRO A 195 -16.11 6.83 -5.69
C PRO A 195 -15.97 7.44 -4.28
N THR A 196 -17.11 7.63 -3.62
CA THR A 196 -17.19 8.28 -2.29
C THR A 196 -17.29 7.28 -1.13
N ASP A 197 -17.51 6.02 -1.42
CA ASP A 197 -17.79 4.94 -0.46
C ASP A 197 -16.57 4.11 -0.04
N ILE A 198 -15.41 4.46 -0.54
CA ILE A 198 -14.13 3.84 -0.22
C ILE A 198 -13.11 4.80 0.36
#